data_eb1763b24a358f03825fd228d0f7f879
#
_entry.id   eb1763b24a358f03825fd228d0f7f879
#
_cell.length_a   1.000
_cell.length_b   1.000
_cell.length_c   1.000
_cell.angle_alpha   90.00
_cell.angle_beta   90.00
_cell.angle_gamma   90.00
#
_symmetry.space_group_name_H-M   'P 1'
#
loop_
_entity.id
_entity.type
_entity.pdbx_description
1 polymer ?
#
loop_
_entity_poly.entity_id
_entity_poly.type
_entity_poly.pdbx_seq_one_letter_code
_entity_poly.pdbx_strand_id
1 'polypeptide(L)'
;MSVSAYRDDVRAGIYAPHVRELNEYVDTLRAKKPKEFVPHISPEFGGSQARLLLLTLSPGEKTRLEASGGSGLLSVENSDPAAARIAEALDHAGIDRMDCVGWNFYPWYVKGFGELEAQDRDPYLYEGVDLLIQVIARLPRLRAVFIFGKAPDLGWRLFRQSYPKTARSLKVFRHRSTGPVGYLGSVEQRMEWRRELFEEMNKAAAVIAQ
;
A
#
# COMPACT_ATOMS: atom_id res chain seq x y z
N MET A 1 -7.32 -10.39 -9.27
CA MET A 1 -6.57 -11.19 -10.29
C MET A 1 -6.76 -12.68 -10.03
N SER A 2 -7.87 -13.25 -10.50
CA SER A 2 -8.19 -14.68 -10.32
C SER A 2 -7.84 -15.53 -11.54
N VAL A 3 -7.75 -14.94 -12.72
CA VAL A 3 -7.42 -15.64 -13.98
C VAL A 3 -5.92 -15.54 -14.25
N SER A 4 -5.24 -16.66 -14.54
CA SER A 4 -3.78 -16.68 -14.77
C SER A 4 -3.36 -15.80 -15.93
N ALA A 5 -4.08 -15.85 -17.06
CA ALA A 5 -3.80 -15.04 -18.24
C ALA A 5 -3.82 -13.53 -17.94
N TYR A 6 -4.84 -13.05 -17.23
CA TYR A 6 -4.92 -11.65 -16.83
C TYR A 6 -3.73 -11.23 -15.95
N ARG A 7 -3.31 -12.10 -15.03
CA ARG A 7 -2.14 -11.82 -14.17
C ARG A 7 -0.84 -11.75 -14.96
N ASP A 8 -0.70 -12.59 -15.97
CA ASP A 8 0.49 -12.63 -16.83
C ASP A 8 0.55 -11.37 -17.71
N ASP A 9 -0.57 -10.92 -18.25
CA ASP A 9 -0.68 -9.67 -19.01
C ASP A 9 -0.32 -8.46 -18.14
N VAL A 10 -0.86 -8.39 -16.91
CA VAL A 10 -0.54 -7.30 -15.99
C VAL A 10 0.93 -7.32 -15.60
N ARG A 11 1.54 -8.51 -15.37
CA ARG A 11 2.98 -8.63 -15.09
C ARG A 11 3.85 -8.18 -16.24
N ALA A 12 3.44 -8.40 -17.49
CA ALA A 12 4.19 -7.92 -18.66
C ALA A 12 4.34 -6.38 -18.65
N GLY A 13 3.42 -5.66 -18.00
CA GLY A 13 3.40 -4.20 -17.89
C GLY A 13 4.19 -3.61 -16.72
N ILE A 14 4.90 -4.39 -15.89
CA ILE A 14 5.58 -3.87 -14.67
C ILE A 14 6.65 -2.81 -14.94
N TYR A 15 7.15 -2.71 -16.15
CA TYR A 15 8.05 -1.63 -16.57
C TYR A 15 7.40 -0.65 -17.54
N ALA A 16 6.06 -0.55 -17.54
CA ALA A 16 5.36 0.53 -18.23
C ALA A 16 5.87 1.91 -17.72
N PRO A 17 5.92 2.95 -18.57
CA PRO A 17 6.61 4.20 -18.26
C PRO A 17 6.26 4.82 -16.90
N HIS A 18 4.99 4.78 -16.51
CA HIS A 18 4.49 5.38 -15.26
C HIS A 18 4.86 4.62 -13.99
N VAL A 19 5.14 3.31 -14.06
CA VAL A 19 5.53 2.48 -12.89
C VAL A 19 6.99 2.04 -12.92
N ARG A 20 7.69 2.26 -14.03
CA ARG A 20 9.06 1.77 -14.25
C ARG A 20 10.01 2.17 -13.13
N GLU A 21 10.14 3.45 -12.83
CA GLU A 21 11.10 3.96 -11.84
C GLU A 21 10.86 3.37 -10.44
N LEU A 22 9.57 3.17 -10.08
CA LEU A 22 9.20 2.54 -8.83
C LEU A 22 9.57 1.04 -8.83
N ASN A 23 9.35 0.33 -9.94
CA ASN A 23 9.65 -1.09 -10.03
C ASN A 23 11.14 -1.38 -10.18
N GLU A 24 11.91 -0.50 -10.83
CA GLU A 24 13.38 -0.54 -10.79
C GLU A 24 13.90 -0.33 -9.36
N TYR A 25 13.26 0.57 -8.58
CA TYR A 25 13.57 0.68 -7.15
C TYR A 25 13.22 -0.60 -6.38
N VAL A 26 12.08 -1.24 -6.66
CA VAL A 26 11.75 -2.55 -6.08
C VAL A 26 12.83 -3.59 -6.40
N ASP A 27 13.38 -3.60 -7.62
CA ASP A 27 14.44 -4.53 -7.99
C ASP A 27 15.74 -4.29 -7.19
N THR A 28 16.08 -3.02 -6.87
CA THR A 28 17.19 -2.73 -5.97
C THR A 28 16.94 -3.29 -4.56
N LEU A 29 15.69 -3.24 -4.06
CA LEU A 29 15.34 -3.82 -2.76
C LEU A 29 15.43 -5.35 -2.77
N ARG A 30 15.00 -6.00 -3.86
CA ARG A 30 15.15 -7.46 -4.06
C ARG A 30 16.61 -7.88 -4.09
N ALA A 31 17.45 -7.10 -4.76
CA ALA A 31 18.90 -7.35 -4.80
C ALA A 31 19.56 -7.19 -3.41
N LYS A 32 19.07 -6.23 -2.59
CA LYS A 32 19.54 -6.00 -1.22
C LYS A 32 19.25 -7.18 -0.28
N LYS A 33 18.09 -7.83 -0.44
CA LYS A 33 17.67 -8.98 0.38
C LYS A 33 17.13 -10.11 -0.52
N PRO A 34 17.99 -10.88 -1.21
CA PRO A 34 17.56 -11.83 -2.25
C PRO A 34 16.69 -12.99 -1.75
N LYS A 35 16.71 -13.27 -0.45
CA LYS A 35 15.88 -14.32 0.17
C LYS A 35 14.49 -13.83 0.61
N GLU A 36 14.27 -12.52 0.57
CA GLU A 36 13.02 -11.90 1.01
C GLU A 36 12.23 -11.42 -0.19
N PHE A 37 10.93 -11.66 -0.17
CA PHE A 37 10.03 -11.27 -1.25
C PHE A 37 9.57 -9.82 -1.12
N VAL A 38 9.67 -9.06 -2.23
CA VAL A 38 9.06 -7.73 -2.39
C VAL A 38 8.16 -7.79 -3.64
N PRO A 39 6.87 -7.43 -3.58
CA PRO A 39 6.02 -7.35 -4.76
C PRO A 39 6.39 -6.16 -5.64
N HIS A 40 6.30 -6.31 -6.96
CA HIS A 40 6.28 -5.14 -7.85
C HIS A 40 4.96 -4.39 -7.70
N ILE A 41 4.98 -3.11 -7.99
CA ILE A 41 3.77 -2.28 -8.09
C ILE A 41 3.04 -2.65 -9.38
N SER A 42 1.73 -2.89 -9.27
CA SER A 42 0.89 -3.17 -10.43
C SER A 42 0.88 -1.99 -11.41
N PRO A 43 0.99 -2.24 -12.73
CA PRO A 43 0.82 -1.22 -13.76
C PRO A 43 -0.62 -0.65 -13.84
N GLU A 44 -1.56 -1.22 -13.13
CA GLU A 44 -2.92 -0.68 -12.99
C GLU A 44 -2.98 0.54 -12.06
N PHE A 45 -1.94 0.77 -11.27
CA PHE A 45 -1.75 2.01 -10.52
C PHE A 45 -1.08 3.09 -11.36
N GLY A 46 -1.33 4.36 -11.01
CA GLY A 46 -0.75 5.51 -11.70
C GLY A 46 0.76 5.68 -11.55
N GLY A 47 1.40 4.95 -10.64
CA GLY A 47 2.83 5.02 -10.43
C GLY A 47 3.30 6.45 -10.16
N SER A 48 4.23 6.99 -10.96
CA SER A 48 4.74 8.36 -10.82
C SER A 48 3.69 9.46 -11.05
N GLN A 49 2.53 9.12 -11.63
CA GLN A 49 1.42 10.05 -11.82
C GLN A 49 0.46 10.07 -10.63
N ALA A 50 0.62 9.16 -9.67
CA ALA A 50 -0.28 9.03 -8.52
C ALA A 50 -0.31 10.30 -7.66
N ARG A 51 -1.51 10.65 -7.20
CA ARG A 51 -1.79 11.73 -6.27
C ARG A 51 -2.09 11.23 -4.86
N LEU A 52 -2.42 9.93 -4.71
CA LEU A 52 -2.73 9.24 -3.47
C LEU A 52 -1.82 8.04 -3.26
N LEU A 53 -1.11 8.01 -2.14
CA LEU A 53 -0.36 6.84 -1.68
C LEU A 53 -1.22 6.01 -0.73
N LEU A 54 -1.48 4.75 -1.06
CA LEU A 54 -2.15 3.77 -0.22
C LEU A 54 -1.09 3.02 0.59
N LEU A 55 -0.94 3.36 1.86
CA LEU A 55 0.14 2.88 2.72
C LEU A 55 -0.36 1.79 3.67
N THR A 56 0.11 0.57 3.47
CA THR A 56 -0.12 -0.59 4.34
C THR A 56 1.16 -0.97 5.08
N LEU A 57 1.12 -2.00 5.95
CA LEU A 57 2.28 -2.36 6.78
C LEU A 57 3.33 -3.16 6.01
N SER A 58 2.94 -4.29 5.46
CA SER A 58 3.80 -5.25 4.76
C SER A 58 3.00 -6.02 3.72
N PRO A 59 3.66 -6.66 2.74
CA PRO A 59 2.98 -7.49 1.75
C PRO A 59 2.20 -8.63 2.42
N GLY A 60 0.98 -8.87 1.93
CA GLY A 60 0.21 -10.05 2.31
C GLY A 60 0.73 -11.32 1.62
N GLU A 61 0.41 -12.49 2.17
CA GLU A 61 0.84 -13.77 1.59
C GLU A 61 0.38 -13.92 0.12
N LYS A 62 -0.80 -13.43 -0.22
CA LYS A 62 -1.38 -13.49 -1.58
C LYS A 62 -0.64 -12.62 -2.61
N THR A 63 0.30 -11.78 -2.20
CA THR A 63 1.19 -11.07 -3.12
C THR A 63 2.38 -11.93 -3.56
N ARG A 64 2.70 -13.03 -2.86
CA ARG A 64 3.85 -13.91 -3.19
C ARG A 64 3.52 -14.80 -4.39
N LEU A 65 4.49 -14.97 -5.29
CA LEU A 65 4.33 -15.83 -6.47
C LEU A 65 4.11 -17.30 -6.12
N GLU A 66 4.76 -17.76 -5.05
CA GLU A 66 4.70 -19.15 -4.58
C GLU A 66 3.37 -19.45 -3.86
N ALA A 67 2.63 -18.45 -3.44
CA ALA A 67 1.32 -18.64 -2.80
C ALA A 67 0.29 -19.05 -3.86
N SER A 68 -0.63 -19.94 -3.47
CA SER A 68 -1.75 -20.32 -4.34
C SER A 68 -2.56 -19.08 -4.76
N GLY A 69 -2.55 -18.77 -6.05
CA GLY A 69 -3.18 -17.58 -6.60
C GLY A 69 -2.43 -16.27 -6.33
N GLY A 70 -1.16 -16.33 -5.95
CA GLY A 70 -0.31 -15.16 -5.76
C GLY A 70 -0.03 -14.40 -7.05
N SER A 71 -0.05 -13.06 -6.98
CA SER A 71 0.11 -12.22 -8.18
C SER A 71 1.56 -11.80 -8.44
N GLY A 72 2.41 -11.75 -7.43
CA GLY A 72 3.72 -11.11 -7.51
C GLY A 72 3.65 -9.58 -7.45
N LEU A 73 2.42 -9.01 -7.36
CA LEU A 73 2.15 -7.60 -7.49
C LEU A 73 1.47 -7.02 -6.24
N LEU A 74 1.80 -5.79 -5.93
CA LEU A 74 1.02 -4.95 -5.04
C LEU A 74 -0.09 -4.30 -5.87
N SER A 75 -1.34 -4.76 -5.65
CA SER A 75 -2.52 -4.34 -6.41
C SER A 75 -3.76 -4.42 -5.53
N VAL A 76 -4.72 -3.54 -5.76
CA VAL A 76 -6.07 -3.64 -5.16
C VAL A 76 -6.94 -4.70 -5.84
N GLU A 77 -6.50 -5.23 -6.97
CA GLU A 77 -7.19 -6.30 -7.71
C GLU A 77 -6.76 -7.71 -7.23
N ASN A 78 -5.90 -7.80 -6.22
CA ASN A 78 -5.54 -9.08 -5.62
C ASN A 78 -6.75 -9.76 -4.97
N SER A 79 -6.82 -11.09 -5.11
CA SER A 79 -7.90 -11.89 -4.53
C SER A 79 -7.72 -12.09 -3.01
N ASP A 80 -7.72 -11.00 -2.26
CA ASP A 80 -7.66 -11.00 -0.81
C ASP A 80 -8.60 -9.94 -0.20
N PRO A 81 -9.07 -10.14 1.04
CA PRO A 81 -10.05 -9.24 1.66
C PRO A 81 -9.55 -7.81 1.88
N ALA A 82 -8.24 -7.59 2.02
CA ALA A 82 -7.69 -6.26 2.24
C ALA A 82 -7.74 -5.46 0.95
N ALA A 83 -7.30 -6.04 -0.16
CA ALA A 83 -7.35 -5.46 -1.48
C ALA A 83 -8.80 -5.13 -1.88
N ALA A 84 -9.72 -6.10 -1.70
CA ALA A 84 -11.13 -5.92 -2.03
C ALA A 84 -11.78 -4.73 -1.29
N ARG A 85 -11.48 -4.53 0.01
CA ARG A 85 -12.02 -3.40 0.78
C ARG A 85 -11.46 -2.06 0.32
N ILE A 86 -10.18 -2.03 -0.05
CA ILE A 86 -9.56 -0.81 -0.59
C ILE A 86 -10.14 -0.50 -1.96
N ALA A 87 -10.27 -1.50 -2.85
CA ALA A 87 -10.88 -1.34 -4.16
C ALA A 87 -12.31 -0.76 -4.06
N GLU A 88 -13.14 -1.37 -3.19
CA GLU A 88 -14.51 -0.91 -2.92
C GLU A 88 -14.55 0.54 -2.43
N ALA A 89 -13.63 0.94 -1.55
CA ALA A 89 -13.57 2.30 -1.04
C ALA A 89 -13.13 3.32 -2.11
N LEU A 90 -12.20 2.95 -2.99
CA LEU A 90 -11.80 3.77 -4.14
C LEU A 90 -12.96 3.95 -5.11
N ASP A 91 -13.69 2.86 -5.44
CA ASP A 91 -14.85 2.90 -6.32
C ASP A 91 -15.97 3.78 -5.74
N HIS A 92 -16.24 3.63 -4.43
CA HIS A 92 -17.23 4.45 -3.73
C HIS A 92 -16.90 5.94 -3.78
N ALA A 93 -15.63 6.29 -3.64
CA ALA A 93 -15.16 7.67 -3.66
C ALA A 93 -14.91 8.22 -5.08
N GLY A 94 -15.09 7.42 -6.13
CA GLY A 94 -14.81 7.79 -7.51
C GLY A 94 -13.33 8.08 -7.79
N ILE A 95 -12.42 7.43 -7.06
CA ILE A 95 -10.98 7.58 -7.26
C ILE A 95 -10.49 6.56 -8.29
N ASP A 96 -9.92 7.06 -9.39
CA ASP A 96 -9.29 6.21 -10.40
C ASP A 96 -8.03 5.52 -9.84
N ARG A 97 -7.80 4.25 -10.21
CA ARG A 97 -6.56 3.51 -9.88
C ARG A 97 -5.32 4.26 -10.38
N MET A 98 -5.43 4.97 -11.49
CA MET A 98 -4.35 5.80 -12.05
C MET A 98 -4.02 7.03 -11.19
N ASP A 99 -4.87 7.43 -10.25
CA ASP A 99 -4.57 8.45 -9.25
C ASP A 99 -3.91 7.88 -8.01
N CYS A 100 -3.77 6.56 -7.91
CA CYS A 100 -3.27 5.85 -6.75
C CYS A 100 -1.95 5.13 -7.01
N VAL A 101 -1.21 4.90 -5.93
CA VAL A 101 -0.12 3.92 -5.86
C VAL A 101 -0.14 3.22 -4.52
N GLY A 102 0.01 1.90 -4.51
CA GLY A 102 0.17 1.12 -3.29
C GLY A 102 1.63 1.07 -2.83
N TRP A 103 1.86 1.13 -1.52
CA TRP A 103 3.15 0.85 -0.92
C TRP A 103 3.01 0.18 0.43
N ASN A 104 3.98 -0.70 0.77
CA ASN A 104 4.10 -1.28 2.10
C ASN A 104 5.16 -0.51 2.88
N PHE A 105 4.83 -0.05 4.09
CA PHE A 105 5.77 0.69 4.93
C PHE A 105 7.08 -0.08 5.13
N TYR A 106 6.97 -1.41 5.35
CA TYR A 106 8.05 -2.37 5.25
C TYR A 106 7.81 -3.24 4.01
N PRO A 107 8.61 -3.11 2.92
CA PRO A 107 8.27 -3.68 1.62
C PRO A 107 8.51 -5.18 1.51
N TRP A 108 9.31 -5.79 2.37
CA TRP A 108 9.53 -7.24 2.37
C TRP A 108 8.43 -7.98 3.10
N TYR A 109 8.13 -9.18 2.61
CA TYR A 109 7.18 -10.06 3.29
C TYR A 109 7.78 -10.60 4.59
N VAL A 110 7.07 -10.43 5.70
CA VAL A 110 7.40 -11.01 7.01
C VAL A 110 6.20 -11.84 7.46
N LYS A 111 6.43 -13.15 7.65
CA LYS A 111 5.38 -14.04 8.15
C LYS A 111 4.99 -13.62 9.57
N GLY A 112 3.69 -13.47 9.81
CA GLY A 112 3.18 -13.07 11.13
C GLY A 112 3.52 -11.64 11.55
N PHE A 113 3.91 -10.75 10.64
CA PHE A 113 4.33 -9.38 10.96
C PHE A 113 3.32 -8.61 11.83
N GLY A 114 2.03 -8.81 11.60
CA GLY A 114 0.97 -8.17 12.38
C GLY A 114 0.84 -8.66 13.82
N GLU A 115 1.45 -9.80 14.13
CA GLU A 115 1.43 -10.48 15.43
C GLU A 115 2.70 -10.19 16.26
N LEU A 116 3.71 -9.54 15.65
CA LEU A 116 4.95 -9.21 16.34
C LEU A 116 4.71 -8.21 17.47
N GLU A 117 5.38 -8.44 18.59
CA GLU A 117 5.46 -7.47 19.67
C GLU A 117 6.16 -6.18 19.20
N ALA A 118 5.93 -5.08 19.93
CA ALA A 118 6.44 -3.77 19.52
C ALA A 118 7.98 -3.75 19.35
N GLN A 119 8.71 -4.34 20.29
CA GLN A 119 10.18 -4.40 20.26
C GLN A 119 10.73 -5.15 19.05
N ASP A 120 10.04 -6.19 18.60
CA ASP A 120 10.45 -6.99 17.44
C ASP A 120 10.06 -6.35 16.12
N ARG A 121 9.04 -5.48 16.12
CA ARG A 121 8.52 -4.76 14.97
C ARG A 121 9.25 -3.44 14.72
N ASP A 122 9.68 -2.74 15.76
CA ASP A 122 10.25 -1.39 15.67
C ASP A 122 11.46 -1.30 14.72
N PRO A 123 12.42 -2.26 14.67
CA PRO A 123 13.53 -2.22 13.72
C PRO A 123 13.06 -2.14 12.26
N TYR A 124 11.98 -2.85 11.91
CA TYR A 124 11.37 -2.80 10.57
C TYR A 124 10.75 -1.43 10.27
N LEU A 125 10.15 -0.79 11.29
CA LEU A 125 9.58 0.54 11.12
C LEU A 125 10.67 1.59 10.90
N TYR A 126 11.81 1.50 11.58
CA TYR A 126 12.95 2.41 11.33
C TYR A 126 13.53 2.22 9.92
N GLU A 127 13.74 0.97 9.47
CA GLU A 127 14.18 0.72 8.10
C GLU A 127 13.13 1.26 7.08
N GLY A 128 11.84 1.07 7.35
CA GLY A 128 10.75 1.55 6.50
C GLY A 128 10.72 3.05 6.29
N VAL A 129 11.17 3.86 7.27
CA VAL A 129 11.26 5.32 7.16
C VAL A 129 12.16 5.75 5.99
N ASP A 130 13.36 5.18 5.90
CA ASP A 130 14.34 5.52 4.86
C ASP A 130 13.93 4.99 3.48
N LEU A 131 13.16 3.91 3.44
CA LEU A 131 12.60 3.37 2.20
C LEU A 131 11.43 4.23 1.70
N LEU A 132 10.57 4.70 2.60
CA LEU A 132 9.41 5.49 2.25
C LEU A 132 9.79 6.84 1.62
N ILE A 133 10.85 7.53 2.10
CA ILE A 133 11.29 8.79 1.48
C ILE A 133 11.75 8.57 0.04
N GLN A 134 12.38 7.43 -0.27
CA GLN A 134 12.80 7.08 -1.62
C GLN A 134 11.61 6.86 -2.56
N VAL A 135 10.52 6.30 -2.03
CA VAL A 135 9.26 6.13 -2.80
C VAL A 135 8.60 7.48 -3.03
N ILE A 136 8.44 8.29 -1.98
CA ILE A 136 7.80 9.61 -2.10
C ILE A 136 8.57 10.52 -3.08
N ALA A 137 9.90 10.44 -3.12
CA ALA A 137 10.72 11.19 -4.07
C ALA A 137 10.42 10.86 -5.55
N ARG A 138 9.87 9.65 -5.82
CA ARG A 138 9.45 9.17 -7.15
C ARG A 138 7.98 9.47 -7.48
N LEU A 139 7.30 10.20 -6.59
CA LEU A 139 5.88 10.54 -6.71
C LEU A 139 5.70 12.08 -6.76
N PRO A 140 6.11 12.74 -7.85
CA PRO A 140 6.15 14.21 -7.93
C PRO A 140 4.77 14.87 -7.85
N ARG A 141 3.70 14.11 -8.08
CA ARG A 141 2.31 14.59 -8.04
C ARG A 141 1.59 14.24 -6.73
N LEU A 142 2.28 13.58 -5.78
CA LEU A 142 1.68 13.11 -4.54
C LEU A 142 1.11 14.27 -3.71
N ARG A 143 -0.14 14.15 -3.28
CA ARG A 143 -0.88 15.13 -2.45
C ARG A 143 -1.32 14.57 -1.12
N ALA A 144 -1.62 13.27 -1.10
CA ALA A 144 -2.18 12.62 0.07
C ALA A 144 -1.61 11.23 0.30
N VAL A 145 -1.62 10.82 1.57
CA VAL A 145 -1.29 9.46 2.03
C VAL A 145 -2.49 8.92 2.79
N PHE A 146 -2.97 7.76 2.42
CA PHE A 146 -3.99 7.02 3.14
C PHE A 146 -3.35 5.83 3.86
N ILE A 147 -3.39 5.83 5.19
CA ILE A 147 -2.70 4.87 6.05
C ILE A 147 -3.69 3.84 6.59
N PHE A 148 -3.39 2.55 6.38
CA PHE A 148 -4.24 1.44 6.80
C PHE A 148 -3.62 0.68 7.98
N GLY A 149 -4.00 1.02 9.20
CA GLY A 149 -3.62 0.31 10.42
C GLY A 149 -2.72 1.10 11.36
N LYS A 150 -2.63 0.59 12.59
CA LYS A 150 -1.87 1.24 13.67
C LYS A 150 -0.36 1.22 13.45
N ALA A 151 0.18 0.09 12.95
CA ALA A 151 1.62 -0.04 12.78
C ALA A 151 2.19 0.85 11.66
N PRO A 152 1.61 0.93 10.44
CA PRO A 152 2.08 1.91 9.46
C PRO A 152 1.81 3.37 9.89
N ASP A 153 0.79 3.65 10.73
CA ASP A 153 0.64 4.99 11.31
C ASP A 153 1.76 5.32 12.30
N LEU A 154 2.21 4.36 13.10
CA LEU A 154 3.39 4.54 13.94
C LEU A 154 4.64 4.82 13.08
N GLY A 155 4.85 4.03 12.04
CA GLY A 155 5.91 4.27 11.06
C GLY A 155 5.83 5.66 10.42
N TRP A 156 4.62 6.12 10.07
CA TRP A 156 4.42 7.49 9.56
C TRP A 156 4.78 8.57 10.58
N ARG A 157 4.54 8.34 11.87
CA ARG A 157 4.97 9.28 12.93
C ARG A 157 6.49 9.39 12.99
N LEU A 158 7.21 8.27 12.88
CA LEU A 158 8.67 8.25 12.77
C LEU A 158 9.13 8.98 11.49
N PHE A 159 8.52 8.69 10.35
CA PHE A 159 8.78 9.39 9.09
C PHE A 159 8.62 10.90 9.23
N ARG A 160 7.55 11.36 9.89
CA ARG A 160 7.31 12.80 10.13
C ARG A 160 8.37 13.46 11.01
N GLN A 161 8.97 12.71 11.93
CA GLN A 161 10.08 13.20 12.75
C GLN A 161 11.37 13.34 11.92
N SER A 162 11.65 12.35 11.07
CA SER A 162 12.85 12.31 10.24
C SER A 162 12.78 13.25 9.03
N TYR A 163 11.59 13.37 8.41
CA TYR A 163 11.37 14.13 7.18
C TYR A 163 10.21 15.15 7.31
N PRO A 164 10.29 16.11 8.25
CA PRO A 164 9.17 16.99 8.60
C PRO A 164 8.69 17.90 7.45
N LYS A 165 9.58 18.30 6.55
CA LYS A 165 9.21 19.13 5.39
C LYS A 165 8.32 18.36 4.42
N THR A 166 8.75 17.17 4.02
CA THR A 166 8.00 16.28 3.13
C THR A 166 6.67 15.86 3.76
N ALA A 167 6.68 15.50 5.05
CA ALA A 167 5.46 15.08 5.72
C ALA A 167 4.40 16.19 5.84
N ARG A 168 4.82 17.46 5.99
CA ARG A 168 3.90 18.61 6.07
C ARG A 168 3.26 18.97 4.73
N SER A 169 3.89 18.64 3.60
CA SER A 169 3.33 18.91 2.27
C SER A 169 2.21 17.93 1.88
N LEU A 170 2.02 16.85 2.65
CA LEU A 170 1.07 15.79 2.34
C LEU A 170 -0.11 15.80 3.33
N LYS A 171 -1.33 15.64 2.81
CA LYS A 171 -2.50 15.37 3.64
C LYS A 171 -2.53 13.90 4.03
N VAL A 172 -2.92 13.60 5.27
CA VAL A 172 -2.87 12.23 5.79
C VAL A 172 -4.23 11.80 6.28
N PHE A 173 -4.72 10.72 5.71
CA PHE A 173 -5.95 10.03 6.08
C PHE A 173 -5.62 8.71 6.75
N ARG A 174 -6.50 8.23 7.62
CA ARG A 174 -6.23 7.03 8.43
C ARG A 174 -7.46 6.18 8.56
N HIS A 175 -7.23 4.90 8.47
CA HIS A 175 -8.24 3.90 8.81
C HIS A 175 -7.58 2.72 9.52
N ARG A 176 -8.37 1.87 10.16
CA ARG A 176 -7.90 0.57 10.67
C ARG A 176 -7.35 -0.28 9.54
N SER A 177 -6.59 -1.32 9.88
CA SER A 177 -6.14 -2.30 8.89
C SER A 177 -7.33 -2.90 8.13
N THR A 178 -7.24 -2.95 6.80
CA THR A 178 -8.23 -3.60 5.94
C THR A 178 -8.05 -5.11 5.86
N GLY A 179 -6.97 -5.65 6.42
CA GLY A 179 -6.72 -7.08 6.49
C GLY A 179 -7.72 -7.82 7.41
N PRO A 180 -7.74 -9.17 7.36
CA PRO A 180 -8.71 -9.96 8.12
C PRO A 180 -8.73 -9.63 9.61
N VAL A 181 -7.57 -9.50 10.25
CA VAL A 181 -7.46 -9.17 11.68
C VAL A 181 -8.07 -7.80 12.01
N GLY A 182 -7.93 -6.82 11.11
CA GLY A 182 -8.51 -5.49 11.30
C GLY A 182 -10.04 -5.45 11.24
N TYR A 183 -10.67 -6.48 10.68
CA TYR A 183 -12.12 -6.62 10.52
C TYR A 183 -12.72 -7.79 11.31
N LEU A 184 -12.04 -8.22 12.38
CA LEU A 184 -12.61 -9.15 13.35
C LEU A 184 -13.60 -8.41 14.24
N GLY A 185 -14.90 -8.68 14.05
CA GLY A 185 -15.97 -8.04 14.81
C GLY A 185 -17.35 -8.52 14.38
N SER A 186 -18.41 -8.00 15.04
CA SER A 186 -19.79 -8.28 14.66
C SER A 186 -20.10 -7.73 13.26
N VAL A 187 -21.24 -8.11 12.70
CA VAL A 187 -21.71 -7.58 11.41
C VAL A 187 -21.86 -6.06 11.48
N GLU A 188 -22.49 -5.56 12.53
CA GLU A 188 -22.74 -4.14 12.77
C GLU A 188 -21.41 -3.35 12.85
N GLN A 189 -20.43 -3.87 13.59
CA GLN A 189 -19.11 -3.27 13.68
C GLN A 189 -18.42 -3.21 12.32
N ARG A 190 -18.51 -4.27 11.51
CA ARG A 190 -17.90 -4.28 10.17
C ARG A 190 -18.59 -3.30 9.22
N MET A 191 -19.90 -3.13 9.32
CA MET A 191 -20.65 -2.14 8.56
C MET A 191 -20.25 -0.72 8.96
N GLU A 192 -20.08 -0.46 10.26
CA GLU A 192 -19.60 0.83 10.76
C GLU A 192 -18.19 1.15 10.23
N TRP A 193 -17.24 0.21 10.35
CA TRP A 193 -15.88 0.40 9.85
C TRP A 193 -15.81 0.60 8.33
N ARG A 194 -16.71 -0.05 7.58
CA ARG A 194 -16.83 0.18 6.14
C ARG A 194 -17.33 1.59 5.85
N ARG A 195 -18.29 2.10 6.60
CA ARG A 195 -18.79 3.47 6.49
C ARG A 195 -17.69 4.48 6.80
N GLU A 196 -16.97 4.31 7.91
CA GLU A 196 -15.82 5.15 8.28
C GLU A 196 -14.75 5.16 7.17
N LEU A 197 -14.46 4.00 6.58
CA LEU A 197 -13.52 3.89 5.46
C LEU A 197 -13.97 4.71 4.25
N PHE A 198 -15.24 4.66 3.90
CA PHE A 198 -15.81 5.40 2.77
C PHE A 198 -15.80 6.91 3.04
N GLU A 199 -16.15 7.34 4.23
CA GLU A 199 -16.10 8.75 4.63
C GLU A 199 -14.68 9.32 4.54
N GLU A 200 -13.69 8.60 5.06
CA GLU A 200 -12.29 9.03 4.98
C GLU A 200 -11.76 8.99 3.53
N MET A 201 -12.17 8.02 2.71
CA MET A 201 -11.78 7.95 1.30
C MET A 201 -12.38 9.09 0.48
N ASN A 202 -13.63 9.49 0.75
CA ASN A 202 -14.26 10.67 0.14
C ASN A 202 -13.49 11.97 0.47
N LYS A 203 -12.99 12.11 1.71
CA LYS A 203 -12.14 13.24 2.09
C LYS A 203 -10.81 13.23 1.32
N ALA A 204 -10.22 12.05 1.11
CA ALA A 204 -9.01 11.91 0.30
C ALA A 204 -9.28 12.28 -1.16
N ALA A 205 -10.40 11.84 -1.74
CA ALA A 205 -10.82 12.20 -3.09
C ALA A 205 -10.90 13.72 -3.29
N ALA A 206 -11.51 14.44 -2.34
CA ALA A 206 -11.62 15.88 -2.40
C ALA A 206 -10.25 16.61 -2.40
N VAL A 207 -9.24 16.03 -1.74
CA VAL A 207 -7.88 16.59 -1.71
C VAL A 207 -7.14 16.35 -3.02
N ILE A 208 -7.25 15.15 -3.58
CA ILE A 208 -6.52 14.81 -4.81
C ILE A 208 -7.16 15.41 -6.08
N ALA A 209 -8.41 15.81 -6.02
CA ALA A 209 -9.11 16.47 -7.13
C ALA A 209 -8.68 17.93 -7.36
N GLN A 210 -8.06 18.56 -6.38
CA GLN A 210 -7.54 19.94 -6.48
C GLN A 210 -6.27 20.02 -7.33
#